data_d05822111033213ff716fd2137e62ed4
#
_entry.id   d05822111033213ff716fd2137e62ed4
#
_cell.length_a   1.000
_cell.length_b   1.000
_cell.length_c   1.000
_cell.angle_alpha   90.00
_cell.angle_beta   90.00
_cell.angle_gamma   90.00
#
_symmetry.space_group_name_H-M   'P 1'
#
loop_
_entity.id
_entity.type
_entity.pdbx_description
1 polymer ?
#
loop_
_entity_poly.entity_id
_entity_poly.type
_entity_poly.pdbx_seq_one_letter_code
_entity_poly.pdbx_strand_id
1 'polypeptide(L)'
;AHIETDECGAPEFFWNGTKILLAQGKNGKLDPAAIEEVARRRTDIHYPKPRVVSLTQATELGTVYAAEEIREIGALARRLGLRVHMDGARLCNALATLGCAPAEITWRAGVDTLCFGMTKNGILAGEAVVFFDRELAQEFDYRCKQAGQLASKMRFLSAPWPVMLRGGAALRNARRANECAARLEAGIRALAELKVLHPREANSVFVEMP
;
A
#
# COMPACT_ATOMS: atom_id res chain seq x y z
N ALA A 1 3.28 6.12 7.72
CA ALA A 1 2.76 4.92 7.03
C ALA A 1 1.83 4.17 7.98
N HIS A 2 0.73 3.65 7.47
CA HIS A 2 -0.34 3.00 8.24
C HIS A 2 0.20 1.92 9.21
N ILE A 3 1.14 1.11 8.73
CA ILE A 3 1.80 0.06 9.55
C ILE A 3 2.55 0.61 10.77
N GLU A 4 2.82 1.90 10.83
CA GLU A 4 3.52 2.54 11.95
C GLU A 4 2.56 3.36 12.83
N THR A 5 1.61 4.07 12.20
CA THR A 5 0.77 5.04 12.90
C THR A 5 -0.60 4.49 13.31
N ASP A 6 -1.12 3.48 12.60
CA ASP A 6 -2.55 3.11 12.68
C ASP A 6 -2.81 1.62 12.94
N GLU A 7 -1.77 0.83 13.27
CA GLU A 7 -1.89 -0.61 13.54
C GLU A 7 -1.64 -0.99 15.01
N CYS A 8 -1.52 0.01 15.88
CA CYS A 8 -1.34 -0.20 17.33
C CYS A 8 -0.17 -1.16 17.67
N GLY A 9 0.93 -1.11 16.91
CA GLY A 9 2.07 -2.00 17.09
C GLY A 9 1.81 -3.46 16.68
N ALA A 10 0.80 -3.73 15.85
CA ALA A 10 0.50 -5.09 15.40
C ALA A 10 1.69 -5.75 14.66
N PRO A 11 2.45 -5.06 13.78
CA PRO A 11 3.63 -5.66 13.17
C PRO A 11 4.65 -6.13 14.19
N GLU A 12 4.94 -5.31 15.18
CA GLU A 12 5.89 -5.62 16.25
C GLU A 12 5.40 -6.80 17.10
N PHE A 13 4.10 -6.83 17.40
CA PHE A 13 3.49 -7.88 18.20
C PHE A 13 3.50 -9.24 17.50
N PHE A 14 3.03 -9.30 16.24
CA PHE A 14 2.92 -10.57 15.51
C PHE A 14 4.25 -11.09 14.97
N TRP A 15 5.26 -10.23 14.81
CA TRP A 15 6.55 -10.59 14.22
C TRP A 15 7.71 -10.60 15.21
N ASN A 16 7.40 -10.90 16.47
CA ASN A 16 8.40 -11.10 17.53
C ASN A 16 9.36 -9.91 17.71
N GLY A 17 8.82 -8.70 17.74
CA GLY A 17 9.62 -7.51 17.98
C GLY A 17 10.30 -6.94 16.74
N THR A 18 9.76 -7.17 15.55
CA THR A 18 10.18 -6.44 14.35
C THR A 18 10.11 -4.93 14.62
N LYS A 19 11.15 -4.19 14.22
CA LYS A 19 11.18 -2.74 14.36
C LYS A 19 10.89 -2.07 13.03
N ILE A 20 9.94 -1.14 13.03
CA ILE A 20 9.71 -0.25 11.89
C ILE A 20 10.72 0.89 11.94
N LEU A 21 11.40 1.15 10.83
CA LEU A 21 12.32 2.24 10.63
C LEU A 21 11.73 3.18 9.58
N LEU A 22 11.52 4.44 9.95
CA LEU A 22 10.92 5.41 9.05
C LEU A 22 11.97 5.97 8.10
N ALA A 23 11.68 5.94 6.80
CA ALA A 23 12.40 6.67 5.77
C ALA A 23 11.58 7.89 5.34
N GLN A 24 12.24 9.01 5.16
CA GLN A 24 11.59 10.25 4.77
C GLN A 24 11.21 10.25 3.29
N GLY A 25 10.24 11.11 2.94
CA GLY A 25 9.84 11.31 1.57
C GLY A 25 8.80 12.41 1.44
N LYS A 26 8.52 12.81 0.22
CA LYS A 26 7.61 13.92 -0.08
C LYS A 26 6.23 13.40 -0.43
N ASN A 27 5.18 14.05 0.08
CA ASN A 27 3.79 13.72 -0.25
C ASN A 27 3.41 12.25 0.05
N GLY A 28 3.96 11.65 1.12
CA GLY A 28 3.69 10.26 1.49
C GLY A 28 4.45 9.21 0.67
N LYS A 29 5.26 9.62 -0.30
CA LYS A 29 6.12 8.72 -1.09
C LYS A 29 7.50 8.60 -0.42
N LEU A 30 8.08 7.40 -0.45
CA LEU A 30 9.43 7.15 0.01
C LEU A 30 10.45 7.73 -0.99
N ASP A 31 11.50 8.37 -0.44
CA ASP A 31 12.66 8.78 -1.22
C ASP A 31 13.67 7.63 -1.27
N PRO A 32 14.12 7.17 -2.46
CA PRO A 32 15.16 6.14 -2.59
C PRO A 32 16.43 6.46 -1.82
N ALA A 33 16.89 7.71 -1.79
CA ALA A 33 18.07 8.11 -1.03
C ALA A 33 17.86 7.93 0.48
N ALA A 34 16.68 8.28 0.99
CA ALA A 34 16.34 8.08 2.39
C ALA A 34 16.21 6.58 2.76
N ILE A 35 15.71 5.75 1.83
CA ILE A 35 15.72 4.28 2.02
C ILE A 35 17.14 3.77 2.16
N GLU A 36 18.05 4.18 1.26
CA GLU A 36 19.45 3.75 1.30
C GLU A 36 20.15 4.23 2.57
N GLU A 37 19.91 5.48 2.98
CA GLU A 37 20.45 6.03 4.23
C GLU A 37 20.02 5.19 5.44
N VAL A 38 18.73 4.91 5.58
CA VAL A 38 18.19 4.11 6.68
C VAL A 38 18.74 2.68 6.66
N ALA A 39 18.80 2.06 5.48
CA ALA A 39 19.28 0.68 5.32
C ALA A 39 20.78 0.54 5.65
N ARG A 40 21.56 1.57 5.40
CA ARG A 40 23.03 1.59 5.61
C ARG A 40 23.47 2.32 6.88
N ARG A 41 22.53 2.90 7.63
CA ARG A 41 22.84 3.76 8.81
C ARG A 41 23.75 3.10 9.81
N ARG A 42 23.54 1.81 10.07
CA ARG A 42 24.39 1.00 10.96
C ARG A 42 24.37 -0.45 10.49
N THR A 43 25.55 -1.09 10.54
CA THR A 43 25.73 -2.49 10.15
C THR A 43 26.24 -3.34 11.31
N ASP A 44 26.45 -2.73 12.47
CA ASP A 44 26.90 -3.43 13.68
C ASP A 44 25.77 -4.23 14.34
N ILE A 45 26.15 -5.16 15.22
CA ILE A 45 25.21 -6.11 15.86
C ILE A 45 24.22 -5.47 16.83
N HIS A 46 24.38 -4.21 17.19
CA HIS A 46 23.50 -3.50 18.13
C HIS A 46 22.31 -2.83 17.42
N TYR A 47 22.26 -2.87 16.10
CA TYR A 47 21.21 -2.21 15.33
C TYR A 47 20.35 -3.20 14.56
N PRO A 48 19.01 -2.97 14.48
CA PRO A 48 18.12 -3.84 13.71
C PRO A 48 18.56 -3.91 12.25
N LYS A 49 18.61 -5.11 11.70
CA LYS A 49 18.97 -5.34 10.30
C LYS A 49 17.72 -5.19 9.42
N PRO A 50 17.64 -4.18 8.55
CA PRO A 50 16.54 -4.04 7.60
C PRO A 50 16.39 -5.27 6.69
N ARG A 51 15.17 -5.65 6.38
CA ARG A 51 14.85 -6.80 5.52
C ARG A 51 13.82 -6.48 4.45
N VAL A 52 12.95 -5.51 4.72
CA VAL A 52 11.82 -5.20 3.87
C VAL A 52 11.69 -3.68 3.75
N VAL A 53 11.43 -3.20 2.53
CA VAL A 53 10.90 -1.87 2.26
C VAL A 53 9.39 -2.02 2.11
N SER A 54 8.62 -1.21 2.85
CA SER A 54 7.17 -1.18 2.75
C SER A 54 6.70 0.16 2.21
N LEU A 55 5.91 0.14 1.15
CA LEU A 55 5.29 1.32 0.55
C LEU A 55 3.77 1.14 0.46
N THR A 56 3.02 2.23 0.40
CA THR A 56 1.55 2.23 0.31
C THR A 56 1.10 2.82 -1.03
N GLN A 57 0.26 2.10 -1.78
CA GLN A 57 -0.25 2.50 -3.09
C GLN A 57 -1.80 2.40 -3.14
N ALA A 58 -2.57 3.47 -3.36
CA ALA A 58 -2.15 4.87 -3.30
C ALA A 58 -1.72 5.26 -1.89
N THR A 59 -0.87 6.29 -1.77
CA THR A 59 -0.35 6.70 -0.47
C THR A 59 -1.46 7.21 0.45
N GLU A 60 -1.20 7.26 1.74
CA GLU A 60 -2.15 7.76 2.74
C GLU A 60 -2.44 9.26 2.60
N LEU A 61 -1.58 10.00 1.91
CA LEU A 61 -1.80 11.42 1.57
C LEU A 61 -2.51 11.61 0.21
N GLY A 62 -3.00 10.52 -0.41
CA GLY A 62 -3.79 10.59 -1.64
C GLY A 62 -2.97 10.75 -2.92
N THR A 63 -1.66 10.58 -2.86
CA THR A 63 -0.77 10.57 -4.02
C THR A 63 -0.57 9.16 -4.57
N VAL A 64 -0.04 9.05 -5.78
CA VAL A 64 0.13 7.77 -6.49
C VAL A 64 1.56 7.65 -6.99
N TYR A 65 2.23 6.57 -6.64
CA TYR A 65 3.53 6.25 -7.24
C TYR A 65 3.35 5.90 -8.72
N ALA A 66 4.14 6.52 -9.59
CA ALA A 66 4.31 6.07 -10.95
C ALA A 66 5.03 4.70 -11.00
N ALA A 67 4.87 3.97 -12.10
CA ALA A 67 5.52 2.67 -12.25
C ALA A 67 7.06 2.77 -12.18
N GLU A 68 7.61 3.86 -12.68
CA GLU A 68 9.03 4.18 -12.65
C GLU A 68 9.55 4.38 -11.23
N GLU A 69 8.81 5.12 -10.39
CA GLU A 69 9.16 5.35 -8.99
C GLU A 69 9.20 4.02 -8.20
N ILE A 70 8.22 3.12 -8.45
CA ILE A 70 8.22 1.80 -7.82
C ILE A 70 9.38 0.94 -8.33
N ARG A 71 9.70 0.98 -9.63
CA ARG A 71 10.84 0.25 -10.21
C ARG A 71 12.17 0.72 -9.63
N GLU A 72 12.34 2.01 -9.40
CA GLU A 72 13.53 2.57 -8.76
C GLU A 72 13.70 2.03 -7.34
N ILE A 73 12.62 2.07 -6.53
CA ILE A 73 12.61 1.49 -5.18
C ILE A 73 12.90 -0.02 -5.24
N GLY A 74 12.27 -0.76 -6.15
CA GLY A 74 12.48 -2.20 -6.32
C GLY A 74 13.93 -2.55 -6.72
N ALA A 75 14.53 -1.76 -7.61
CA ALA A 75 15.93 -1.93 -8.01
C ALA A 75 16.89 -1.63 -6.85
N LEU A 76 16.62 -0.58 -6.09
CA LEU A 76 17.38 -0.24 -4.88
C LEU A 76 17.27 -1.35 -3.83
N ALA A 77 16.06 -1.81 -3.53
CA ALA A 77 15.82 -2.87 -2.57
C ALA A 77 16.61 -4.14 -2.92
N ARG A 78 16.59 -4.57 -4.20
CA ARG A 78 17.40 -5.70 -4.67
C ARG A 78 18.90 -5.50 -4.43
N ARG A 79 19.44 -4.29 -4.74
CA ARG A 79 20.87 -3.99 -4.48
C ARG A 79 21.23 -4.05 -3.01
N LEU A 80 20.28 -3.74 -2.13
CA LEU A 80 20.46 -3.76 -0.68
C LEU A 80 20.12 -5.12 -0.04
N GLY A 81 19.69 -6.10 -0.82
CA GLY A 81 19.26 -7.41 -0.30
C GLY A 81 17.94 -7.33 0.50
N LEU A 82 17.08 -6.37 0.17
CA LEU A 82 15.78 -6.16 0.79
C LEU A 82 14.66 -6.68 -0.10
N ARG A 83 13.54 -7.07 0.51
CA ARG A 83 12.28 -7.36 -0.16
C ARG A 83 11.40 -6.11 -0.21
N VAL A 84 10.44 -6.08 -1.13
CA VAL A 84 9.48 -4.99 -1.25
C VAL A 84 8.08 -5.50 -0.93
N HIS A 85 7.47 -4.92 0.08
CA HIS A 85 6.07 -5.07 0.43
C HIS A 85 5.29 -3.84 -0.06
N MET A 86 4.09 -4.08 -0.61
CA MET A 86 3.16 -3.02 -0.97
C MET A 86 1.85 -3.18 -0.19
N ASP A 87 1.49 -2.16 0.57
CA ASP A 87 0.12 -1.99 1.05
C ASP A 87 -0.75 -1.47 -0.10
N GLY A 88 -1.64 -2.32 -0.57
CA GLY A 88 -2.55 -2.06 -1.68
C GLY A 88 -4.01 -1.85 -1.25
N ALA A 89 -4.26 -1.34 -0.04
CA ALA A 89 -5.62 -1.06 0.44
C ALA A 89 -6.41 -0.15 -0.51
N ARG A 90 -5.71 0.68 -1.31
CA ARG A 90 -6.29 1.56 -2.35
C ARG A 90 -5.66 1.35 -3.72
N LEU A 91 -5.13 0.18 -4.00
CA LEU A 91 -4.48 -0.14 -5.29
C LEU A 91 -5.40 0.14 -6.49
N CYS A 92 -6.69 -0.17 -6.39
CA CYS A 92 -7.64 0.08 -7.47
C CYS A 92 -7.76 1.58 -7.80
N ASN A 93 -7.64 2.47 -6.81
CA ASN A 93 -7.66 3.92 -7.03
C ASN A 93 -6.40 4.38 -7.77
N ALA A 94 -5.23 3.83 -7.42
CA ALA A 94 -3.99 4.08 -8.14
C ALA A 94 -4.05 3.58 -9.58
N LEU A 95 -4.54 2.36 -9.80
CA LEU A 95 -4.74 1.80 -11.15
C LEU A 95 -5.71 2.64 -12.00
N ALA A 96 -6.78 3.15 -11.37
CA ALA A 96 -7.74 4.03 -12.05
C ALA A 96 -7.11 5.36 -12.48
N THR A 97 -6.16 5.88 -11.71
CA THR A 97 -5.40 7.10 -12.03
C THR A 97 -4.36 6.84 -13.12
N LEU A 98 -3.58 5.76 -12.99
CA LEU A 98 -2.46 5.46 -13.89
C LEU A 98 -2.92 4.88 -15.24
N GLY A 99 -4.08 4.23 -15.30
CA GLY A 99 -4.58 3.58 -16.51
C GLY A 99 -3.74 2.40 -16.99
N CYS A 100 -2.90 1.84 -16.13
CA CYS A 100 -1.97 0.76 -16.46
C CYS A 100 -2.46 -0.62 -15.96
N ALA A 101 -1.80 -1.68 -16.42
CA ALA A 101 -2.05 -3.02 -15.91
C ALA A 101 -1.51 -3.18 -14.49
N PRO A 102 -2.21 -3.95 -13.60
CA PRO A 102 -1.75 -4.18 -12.23
C PRO A 102 -0.30 -4.69 -12.14
N ALA A 103 0.11 -5.52 -13.08
CA ALA A 103 1.47 -6.07 -13.14
C ALA A 103 2.56 -5.00 -13.24
N GLU A 104 2.26 -3.86 -13.87
CA GLU A 104 3.25 -2.80 -14.13
C GLU A 104 3.64 -2.04 -12.86
N ILE A 105 2.72 -1.94 -11.90
CA ILE A 105 2.95 -1.28 -10.61
C ILE A 105 3.09 -2.26 -9.43
N THR A 106 3.19 -3.55 -9.72
CA THR A 106 3.42 -4.59 -8.71
C THR A 106 4.67 -5.41 -9.04
N TRP A 107 4.52 -6.69 -9.40
CA TRP A 107 5.65 -7.60 -9.53
C TRP A 107 6.66 -7.21 -10.62
N ARG A 108 6.22 -6.61 -11.75
CA ARG A 108 7.13 -6.11 -12.77
C ARG A 108 7.92 -4.89 -12.33
N ALA A 109 7.40 -4.17 -11.34
CA ALA A 109 8.11 -3.05 -10.71
C ALA A 109 9.00 -3.48 -9.53
N GLY A 110 9.00 -4.78 -9.19
CA GLY A 110 9.88 -5.32 -8.16
C GLY A 110 9.22 -5.51 -6.79
N VAL A 111 7.89 -5.46 -6.71
CA VAL A 111 7.13 -5.82 -5.51
C VAL A 111 7.16 -7.33 -5.31
N ASP A 112 7.54 -7.80 -4.12
CA ASP A 112 7.59 -9.21 -3.76
C ASP A 112 6.28 -9.69 -3.14
N THR A 113 5.62 -8.82 -2.35
CA THR A 113 4.36 -9.13 -1.66
C THR A 113 3.43 -7.93 -1.67
N LEU A 114 2.15 -8.19 -1.92
CA LEU A 114 1.10 -7.19 -1.95
C LEU A 114 -0.01 -7.58 -0.96
N CYS A 115 -0.34 -6.69 -0.03
CA CYS A 115 -1.61 -6.73 0.68
C CYS A 115 -2.66 -6.03 -0.16
N PHE A 116 -3.58 -6.81 -0.75
CA PHE A 116 -4.60 -6.29 -1.65
C PHE A 116 -5.94 -6.19 -0.94
N GLY A 117 -6.34 -4.95 -0.63
CA GLY A 117 -7.60 -4.65 0.03
C GLY A 117 -8.71 -4.31 -0.95
N MET A 118 -9.92 -4.82 -0.68
CA MET A 118 -11.13 -4.40 -1.41
C MET A 118 -12.27 -3.94 -0.49
N THR A 119 -12.10 -3.94 0.80
CA THR A 119 -13.06 -3.41 1.77
C THR A 119 -13.35 -1.92 1.50
N LYS A 120 -12.32 -1.16 1.11
CA LYS A 120 -12.46 0.27 0.73
C LYS A 120 -12.96 0.47 -0.70
N ASN A 121 -13.31 -0.61 -1.42
CA ASN A 121 -13.67 -0.56 -2.84
C ASN A 121 -14.94 -1.36 -3.20
N GLY A 122 -15.71 -1.80 -2.20
CA GLY A 122 -17.07 -2.32 -2.40
C GLY A 122 -17.30 -3.78 -2.02
N ILE A 123 -16.41 -4.45 -1.30
CA ILE A 123 -16.73 -5.69 -0.61
C ILE A 123 -16.92 -5.43 0.89
N LEU A 124 -17.72 -6.27 1.53
CA LEU A 124 -18.06 -6.11 2.94
C LEU A 124 -16.86 -6.33 3.86
N ALA A 125 -16.09 -7.37 3.59
CA ALA A 125 -14.90 -7.75 4.37
C ALA A 125 -14.00 -8.65 3.54
N GLY A 126 -12.72 -8.71 3.92
CA GLY A 126 -11.73 -9.59 3.31
C GLY A 126 -10.57 -8.84 2.67
N GLU A 127 -9.39 -9.32 3.01
CA GLU A 127 -8.12 -8.85 2.46
C GLU A 127 -7.41 -10.05 1.81
N ALA A 128 -6.65 -9.81 0.75
CA ALA A 128 -5.85 -10.83 0.11
C ALA A 128 -4.37 -10.48 0.23
N VAL A 129 -3.55 -11.48 0.56
CA VAL A 129 -2.10 -11.35 0.44
C VAL A 129 -1.67 -12.07 -0.83
N VAL A 130 -0.99 -11.36 -1.71
CA VAL A 130 -0.48 -11.87 -2.97
C VAL A 130 1.03 -11.95 -2.89
N PHE A 131 1.56 -13.16 -2.96
CA PHE A 131 2.99 -13.41 -3.04
C PHE A 131 3.39 -13.59 -4.50
N PHE A 132 4.29 -12.74 -4.99
CA PHE A 132 4.87 -12.87 -6.32
C PHE A 132 6.08 -13.79 -6.34
N ASP A 133 6.64 -14.06 -5.16
CA ASP A 133 7.65 -15.08 -4.91
C ASP A 133 7.05 -16.19 -4.03
N ARG A 134 6.98 -17.42 -4.55
CA ARG A 134 6.38 -18.56 -3.85
C ARG A 134 7.13 -18.97 -2.59
N GLU A 135 8.43 -18.69 -2.51
CA GLU A 135 9.22 -18.99 -1.32
C GLU A 135 8.74 -18.17 -0.11
N LEU A 136 8.26 -16.95 -0.33
CA LEU A 136 7.71 -16.11 0.72
C LEU A 136 6.34 -16.57 1.22
N ALA A 137 5.65 -17.40 0.46
CA ALA A 137 4.34 -17.95 0.83
C ALA A 137 4.43 -19.24 1.66
N GLN A 138 5.63 -19.78 1.84
CA GLN A 138 5.80 -21.01 2.64
C GLN A 138 5.30 -20.76 4.06
N GLU A 139 4.53 -21.73 4.59
CA GLU A 139 3.91 -21.68 5.92
C GLU A 139 2.93 -20.51 6.17
N PHE A 140 2.56 -19.73 5.15
CA PHE A 140 1.66 -18.60 5.34
C PHE A 140 0.28 -19.00 5.85
N ASP A 141 -0.26 -20.11 5.41
CA ASP A 141 -1.53 -20.69 5.87
C ASP A 141 -1.49 -21.09 7.36
N TYR A 142 -0.37 -21.64 7.84
CA TYR A 142 -0.16 -21.88 9.27
C TYR A 142 -0.15 -20.57 10.06
N ARG A 143 0.55 -19.54 9.56
CA ARG A 143 0.59 -18.22 10.19
C ARG A 143 -0.78 -17.56 10.22
N CYS A 144 -1.57 -17.65 9.14
CA CYS A 144 -2.96 -17.20 9.10
C CYS A 144 -3.79 -17.87 10.20
N LYS A 145 -3.64 -19.18 10.36
CA LYS A 145 -4.37 -19.93 11.38
C LYS A 145 -3.94 -19.52 12.79
N GLN A 146 -2.65 -19.40 13.04
CA GLN A 146 -2.10 -18.98 14.32
C GLN A 146 -2.53 -17.55 14.71
N ALA A 147 -2.61 -16.65 13.73
CA ALA A 147 -3.05 -15.26 13.92
C ALA A 147 -4.59 -15.11 13.98
N GLY A 148 -5.35 -16.20 13.96
CA GLY A 148 -6.82 -16.14 13.95
C GLY A 148 -7.44 -15.67 12.63
N GLN A 149 -6.65 -15.56 11.56
CA GLN A 149 -7.09 -15.05 10.25
C GLN A 149 -7.67 -16.14 9.34
N LEU A 150 -7.85 -17.35 9.83
CA LEU A 150 -8.52 -18.45 9.13
C LEU A 150 -9.89 -18.71 9.75
N ALA A 151 -10.86 -17.86 9.40
CA ALA A 151 -12.23 -17.96 9.90
C ALA A 151 -12.97 -19.17 9.30
N SER A 152 -13.96 -19.70 10.07
CA SER A 152 -14.87 -20.70 9.52
C SER A 152 -15.64 -20.11 8.33
N LYS A 153 -15.86 -20.94 7.28
CA LYS A 153 -16.63 -20.54 6.08
C LYS A 153 -16.02 -19.35 5.31
N MET A 154 -14.72 -19.35 5.13
CA MET A 154 -13.97 -18.32 4.36
C MET A 154 -14.57 -18.03 2.99
N ARG A 155 -15.32 -18.98 2.39
CA ARG A 155 -16.01 -18.77 1.10
C ARG A 155 -16.92 -17.54 1.09
N PHE A 156 -17.50 -17.13 2.22
CA PHE A 156 -18.31 -15.93 2.29
C PHE A 156 -17.48 -14.64 2.18
N LEU A 157 -16.21 -14.67 2.57
CA LEU A 157 -15.27 -13.58 2.40
C LEU A 157 -14.64 -13.57 1.01
N SER A 158 -14.38 -14.75 0.43
CA SER A 158 -13.72 -14.88 -0.87
C SER A 158 -14.65 -14.79 -2.07
N ALA A 159 -15.93 -15.17 -1.94
CA ALA A 159 -16.89 -15.21 -3.06
C ALA A 159 -17.09 -13.86 -3.79
N PRO A 160 -17.09 -12.68 -3.14
CA PRO A 160 -17.20 -11.40 -3.82
C PRO A 160 -16.00 -11.06 -4.75
N TRP A 161 -14.82 -11.58 -4.46
CA TRP A 161 -13.58 -11.23 -5.17
C TRP A 161 -13.61 -11.51 -6.67
N PRO A 162 -13.96 -12.74 -7.13
CA PRO A 162 -14.05 -13.03 -8.56
C PRO A 162 -15.05 -12.12 -9.29
N VAL A 163 -16.17 -11.78 -8.66
CA VAL A 163 -17.19 -10.89 -9.23
C VAL A 163 -16.64 -9.49 -9.42
N MET A 164 -16.01 -8.94 -8.40
CA MET A 164 -15.42 -7.61 -8.42
C MET A 164 -14.29 -7.47 -9.44
N LEU A 165 -13.45 -8.51 -9.54
CA LEU A 165 -12.27 -8.50 -10.43
C LEU A 165 -12.67 -8.78 -11.89
N ARG A 166 -13.38 -9.87 -12.17
CA ARG A 166 -13.74 -10.28 -13.55
C ARG A 166 -14.69 -9.31 -14.23
N GLY A 167 -15.67 -8.78 -13.49
CA GLY A 167 -16.63 -7.82 -14.00
C GLY A 167 -16.10 -6.38 -14.11
N GLY A 168 -14.87 -6.12 -13.72
CA GLY A 168 -14.27 -4.78 -13.72
C GLY A 168 -14.91 -3.80 -12.74
N ALA A 169 -15.76 -4.28 -11.83
CA ALA A 169 -16.47 -3.45 -10.86
C ALA A 169 -15.49 -2.72 -9.94
N ALA A 170 -14.40 -3.38 -9.53
CA ALA A 170 -13.37 -2.78 -8.70
C ALA A 170 -12.78 -1.49 -9.31
N LEU A 171 -12.44 -1.51 -10.60
CA LEU A 171 -11.91 -0.33 -11.29
C LEU A 171 -12.99 0.73 -11.55
N ARG A 172 -14.24 0.33 -11.83
CA ARG A 172 -15.34 1.30 -11.97
C ARG A 172 -15.62 2.05 -10.68
N ASN A 173 -15.66 1.35 -9.55
CA ASN A 173 -15.83 1.95 -8.23
C ASN A 173 -14.69 2.91 -7.91
N ALA A 174 -13.44 2.50 -8.15
CA ALA A 174 -12.27 3.32 -7.92
C ALA A 174 -12.27 4.60 -8.80
N ARG A 175 -12.58 4.48 -10.09
CA ARG A 175 -12.73 5.64 -10.99
C ARG A 175 -13.78 6.61 -10.47
N ARG A 176 -14.94 6.08 -10.09
CA ARG A 176 -16.02 6.90 -9.54
C ARG A 176 -15.61 7.63 -8.26
N ALA A 177 -14.91 6.95 -7.36
CA ALA A 177 -14.39 7.56 -6.14
C ALA A 177 -13.37 8.68 -6.44
N ASN A 178 -12.43 8.45 -7.38
CA ASN A 178 -11.47 9.46 -7.82
C ASN A 178 -12.15 10.67 -8.47
N GLU A 179 -13.18 10.45 -9.30
CA GLU A 179 -13.99 11.53 -9.92
C GLU A 179 -14.73 12.36 -8.86
N CYS A 180 -15.34 11.70 -7.86
CA CYS A 180 -16.00 12.40 -6.77
C CYS A 180 -15.02 13.25 -5.96
N ALA A 181 -13.83 12.72 -5.67
CA ALA A 181 -12.78 13.47 -4.99
C ALA A 181 -12.27 14.66 -5.81
N ALA A 182 -12.17 14.51 -7.15
CA ALA A 182 -11.81 15.60 -8.04
C ALA A 182 -12.85 16.73 -8.01
N ARG A 183 -14.14 16.38 -8.03
CA ARG A 183 -15.22 17.36 -7.92
C ARG A 183 -15.23 18.07 -6.57
N LEU A 184 -14.99 17.32 -5.48
CA LEU A 184 -14.88 17.89 -4.15
C LEU A 184 -13.69 18.87 -4.06
N GLU A 185 -12.52 18.46 -4.53
CA GLU A 185 -11.34 19.33 -4.58
C GLU A 185 -11.58 20.62 -5.35
N ALA A 186 -12.24 20.54 -6.52
CA ALA A 186 -12.57 21.70 -7.33
C ALA A 186 -13.50 22.66 -6.59
N GLY A 187 -14.51 22.14 -5.88
CA GLY A 187 -15.40 22.95 -5.03
C GLY A 187 -14.67 23.61 -3.86
N ILE A 188 -13.80 22.89 -3.21
CA ILE A 188 -12.99 23.41 -2.08
C ILE A 188 -12.06 24.53 -2.55
N ARG A 189 -11.40 24.36 -3.70
CA ARG A 189 -10.48 25.38 -4.25
C ARG A 189 -11.19 26.67 -4.67
N ALA A 190 -12.52 26.66 -4.83
CA ALA A 190 -13.30 27.85 -5.10
C ALA A 190 -13.62 28.66 -3.83
N LEU A 191 -13.34 28.12 -2.64
CA LEU A 191 -13.57 28.77 -1.35
C LEU A 191 -12.24 29.30 -0.82
N ALA A 192 -12.15 30.64 -0.66
CA ALA A 192 -10.89 31.31 -0.32
C ALA A 192 -10.36 30.96 1.08
N GLU A 193 -11.26 30.61 1.99
CA GLU A 193 -10.96 30.24 3.37
C GLU A 193 -10.43 28.80 3.55
N LEU A 194 -10.52 27.97 2.50
CA LEU A 194 -10.10 26.57 2.55
C LEU A 194 -8.82 26.35 1.75
N LYS A 195 -7.95 25.50 2.27
CA LYS A 195 -6.69 25.17 1.63
C LYS A 195 -6.51 23.67 1.47
N VAL A 196 -6.32 23.23 0.23
CA VAL A 196 -5.93 21.83 -0.05
C VAL A 196 -4.46 21.63 0.29
N LEU A 197 -4.17 20.70 1.19
CA LEU A 197 -2.82 20.50 1.78
C LEU A 197 -1.89 19.66 0.91
N HIS A 198 -2.45 18.65 0.21
CA HIS A 198 -1.67 17.68 -0.58
C HIS A 198 -2.23 17.54 -1.98
N PRO A 199 -1.39 17.17 -2.98
CA PRO A 199 -1.88 16.80 -4.30
C PRO A 199 -2.90 15.65 -4.20
N ARG A 200 -4.06 15.81 -4.83
CA ARG A 200 -5.04 14.72 -4.95
C ARG A 200 -4.78 13.96 -6.26
N GLU A 201 -4.25 12.76 -6.16
CA GLU A 201 -4.01 11.87 -7.31
C GLU A 201 -4.91 10.62 -7.26
N ALA A 202 -5.56 10.37 -6.13
CA ALA A 202 -6.53 9.29 -5.93
C ALA A 202 -7.84 9.83 -5.34
N ASN A 203 -8.43 9.16 -4.37
CA ASN A 203 -9.75 9.47 -3.80
C ASN A 203 -9.70 10.19 -2.44
N SER A 204 -8.56 10.68 -2.00
CA SER A 204 -8.42 11.39 -0.72
C SER A 204 -8.18 12.88 -0.97
N VAL A 205 -8.87 13.73 -0.20
CA VAL A 205 -8.70 15.19 -0.21
C VAL A 205 -8.43 15.64 1.21
N PHE A 206 -7.31 16.32 1.43
CA PHE A 206 -6.91 16.85 2.74
C PHE A 206 -7.06 18.37 2.71
N VAL A 207 -7.79 18.89 3.67
CA VAL A 207 -8.19 20.30 3.72
C VAL A 207 -7.89 20.89 5.07
N GLU A 208 -7.23 22.04 5.06
CA GLU A 208 -7.12 22.91 6.23
C GLU A 208 -8.36 23.81 6.27
N MET A 209 -9.00 23.84 7.42
CA MET A 209 -10.18 24.67 7.69
C MET A 209 -9.83 25.68 8.78
N PRO A 210 -10.48 26.87 8.79
CA PRO A 210 -10.27 27.89 9.81
C PRO A 210 -10.64 27.42 11.22
#